data_e5b0918e7f439b67220e03eb9633dad2
#
_entry.id   e5b0918e7f439b67220e03eb9633dad2
#
_cell.length_a   1.000
_cell.length_b   1.000
_cell.length_c   1.000
_cell.angle_alpha   90.00
_cell.angle_beta   90.00
_cell.angle_gamma   90.00
#
_symmetry.space_group_name_H-M   'P 1'
#
loop_
_entity.id
_entity.type
_entity.pdbx_description
1 polymer ?
#
loop_
_entity_poly.entity_id
_entity_poly.type
_entity_poly.pdbx_seq_one_letter_code
_entity_poly.pdbx_strand_id
1 'polypeptide(L)'
;MSEDQVDEADDGQPLSAAESLDLIARQHDRTRRELRSSPARLLGVWAVAWLVGWGLVYLSDDRVAGLMPGWIASVVVGVLFVGAVVHTAWHSTRPGRGIRGPSRRIGRMYGWAWAISFLAMYLVDLRLTLLLGDATDVISLLWTGTSLLLTGVLYLAGGMLWQDPLPYTFGAWICLCGGASVLVGVPGNFLVLSLAGGGGFAVAALVYVLRARKGREAR
;
A
#
# COMPACT_ATOMS: atom_id res chain seq x y z
N MET A 1 60.34 -37.53 17.50
CA MET A 1 59.25 -38.18 16.75
C MET A 1 57.99 -37.82 17.52
N SER A 2 57.42 -36.69 17.14
CA SER A 2 56.23 -36.11 17.76
C SER A 2 55.06 -36.35 16.81
N GLU A 3 54.11 -37.19 17.22
CA GLU A 3 52.91 -37.46 16.47
C GLU A 3 52.01 -36.22 16.52
N ASP A 4 51.74 -35.65 15.36
CA ASP A 4 50.70 -34.64 15.15
C ASP A 4 49.35 -35.29 15.46
N GLN A 5 48.75 -34.90 16.61
CA GLN A 5 47.32 -35.03 16.82
C GLN A 5 46.62 -34.00 15.95
N VAL A 6 46.17 -34.46 14.80
CA VAL A 6 45.16 -33.75 14.00
C VAL A 6 43.89 -33.77 14.83
N ASP A 7 43.51 -32.60 15.37
CA ASP A 7 42.20 -32.34 15.93
C ASP A 7 41.16 -32.60 14.84
N GLU A 8 40.56 -33.81 14.85
CA GLU A 8 39.37 -34.14 14.06
C GLU A 8 38.24 -33.22 14.59
N ALA A 9 38.03 -32.14 13.84
CA ALA A 9 36.88 -31.28 14.01
C ALA A 9 35.62 -32.14 14.04
N ASP A 10 34.85 -32.01 15.09
CA ASP A 10 33.56 -32.63 15.36
C ASP A 10 32.49 -32.14 14.35
N ASP A 11 32.67 -32.57 13.10
CA ASP A 11 31.79 -32.28 11.96
C ASP A 11 30.88 -33.48 11.70
N GLY A 12 29.80 -33.61 12.53
CA GLY A 12 28.84 -34.61 12.15
C GLY A 12 27.80 -35.06 13.12
N GLN A 13 27.60 -34.39 14.26
CA GLN A 13 26.41 -34.72 15.04
C GLN A 13 25.15 -34.17 14.37
N PRO A 14 24.17 -35.00 14.01
CA PRO A 14 22.92 -34.51 13.48
C PRO A 14 22.23 -33.61 14.51
N LEU A 15 21.90 -32.38 14.09
CA LEU A 15 21.18 -31.41 14.90
C LEU A 15 19.98 -32.10 15.55
N SER A 16 19.77 -31.88 16.84
CA SER A 16 18.58 -32.37 17.52
C SER A 16 17.32 -31.76 16.89
N ALA A 17 16.19 -32.43 17.02
CA ALA A 17 14.92 -31.92 16.50
C ALA A 17 14.60 -30.51 17.05
N ALA A 18 14.96 -30.23 18.31
CA ALA A 18 14.79 -28.92 18.92
C ALA A 18 15.68 -27.84 18.28
N GLU A 19 16.94 -28.15 18.03
CA GLU A 19 17.89 -27.25 17.36
C GLU A 19 17.50 -26.99 15.90
N SER A 20 17.01 -28.01 15.19
CA SER A 20 16.51 -27.89 13.83
C SER A 20 15.28 -26.99 13.76
N LEU A 21 14.34 -27.10 14.72
CA LEU A 21 13.17 -26.22 14.83
C LEU A 21 13.57 -24.79 15.16
N ASP A 22 14.53 -24.58 16.06
CA ASP A 22 15.02 -23.25 16.41
C ASP A 22 15.74 -22.58 15.24
N LEU A 23 16.53 -23.36 14.48
CA LEU A 23 17.19 -22.87 13.26
C LEU A 23 16.16 -22.45 12.21
N ILE A 24 15.12 -23.25 11.98
CA ILE A 24 14.01 -22.94 11.07
C ILE A 24 13.28 -21.68 11.55
N ALA A 25 13.00 -21.57 12.84
CA ALA A 25 12.34 -20.39 13.42
C ALA A 25 13.19 -19.12 13.22
N ARG A 26 14.50 -19.20 13.49
CA ARG A 26 15.44 -18.07 13.28
C ARG A 26 15.56 -17.69 11.79
N GLN A 27 15.61 -18.68 10.88
CA GLN A 27 15.64 -18.41 9.44
C GLN A 27 14.33 -17.80 8.97
N HIS A 28 13.18 -18.26 9.44
CA HIS A 28 11.86 -17.67 9.16
C HIS A 28 11.77 -16.21 9.64
N ASP A 29 12.25 -15.93 10.84
CA ASP A 29 12.27 -14.59 11.41
C ASP A 29 13.24 -13.65 10.68
N ARG A 30 14.39 -14.16 10.27
CA ARG A 30 15.37 -13.39 9.46
C ARG A 30 14.80 -13.06 8.08
N THR A 31 14.23 -14.05 7.41
CA THR A 31 13.59 -13.90 6.10
C THR A 31 12.40 -12.93 6.18
N ARG A 32 11.57 -13.04 7.21
CA ARG A 32 10.48 -12.07 7.46
C ARG A 32 10.99 -10.64 7.69
N ARG A 33 12.17 -10.47 8.28
CA ARG A 33 12.75 -9.12 8.51
C ARG A 33 13.38 -8.55 7.25
N GLU A 34 14.09 -9.35 6.48
CA GLU A 34 14.73 -8.95 5.23
C GLU A 34 13.70 -8.66 4.11
N LEU A 35 12.58 -9.40 4.11
CA LEU A 35 11.45 -9.18 3.19
C LEU A 35 10.52 -8.05 3.62
N ARG A 36 10.63 -7.53 4.83
CA ARG A 36 9.91 -6.32 5.26
C ARG A 36 10.54 -5.09 4.60
N SER A 37 10.22 -4.88 3.33
CA SER A 37 10.16 -3.53 2.81
C SER A 37 9.32 -2.73 3.80
N SER A 38 9.86 -1.64 4.36
CA SER A 38 9.18 -0.93 5.46
C SER A 38 7.78 -0.49 5.00
N PRO A 39 6.67 -1.18 5.36
CA PRO A 39 5.32 -0.80 4.93
C PRO A 39 5.02 0.63 5.36
N ALA A 40 5.62 1.08 6.46
CA ALA A 40 5.52 2.43 6.97
C ALA A 40 6.02 3.49 5.96
N ARG A 41 7.11 3.22 5.24
CA ARG A 41 7.59 4.17 4.21
C ARG A 41 6.66 4.25 3.02
N LEU A 42 6.15 3.12 2.55
CA LEU A 42 5.19 3.08 1.45
C LEU A 42 3.92 3.85 1.83
N LEU A 43 3.35 3.54 2.98
CA LEU A 43 2.14 4.21 3.47
C LEU A 43 2.39 5.70 3.74
N GLY A 44 3.59 6.09 4.22
CA GLY A 44 3.96 7.49 4.42
C GLY A 44 4.01 8.29 3.12
N VAL A 45 4.56 7.71 2.03
CA VAL A 45 4.55 8.34 0.70
C VAL A 45 3.13 8.55 0.20
N TRP A 46 2.27 7.54 0.36
CA TRP A 46 0.86 7.65 0.00
C TRP A 46 0.11 8.66 0.88
N ALA A 47 0.41 8.72 2.19
CA ALA A 47 -0.16 9.73 3.08
C ALA A 47 0.13 11.15 2.59
N VAL A 48 1.38 11.44 2.23
CA VAL A 48 1.77 12.76 1.70
C VAL A 48 1.05 13.03 0.38
N ALA A 49 1.04 12.05 -0.55
CA ALA A 49 0.38 12.22 -1.85
C ALA A 49 -1.12 12.54 -1.70
N TRP A 50 -1.81 11.88 -0.76
CA TRP A 50 -3.24 12.11 -0.53
C TRP A 50 -3.51 13.41 0.23
N LEU A 51 -2.80 13.68 1.34
CA LEU A 51 -3.00 14.90 2.12
C LEU A 51 -2.72 16.15 1.29
N VAL A 52 -1.58 16.18 0.62
CA VAL A 52 -1.18 17.35 -0.18
C VAL A 52 -1.96 17.41 -1.49
N GLY A 53 -2.05 16.29 -2.21
CA GLY A 53 -2.69 16.26 -3.53
C GLY A 53 -4.15 16.67 -3.45
N TRP A 54 -4.98 15.93 -2.72
CA TRP A 54 -6.42 16.24 -2.61
C TRP A 54 -6.68 17.53 -1.84
N GLY A 55 -5.82 17.90 -0.88
CA GLY A 55 -5.89 19.19 -0.20
C GLY A 55 -5.72 20.37 -1.16
N LEU A 56 -4.79 20.28 -2.10
CA LEU A 56 -4.60 21.29 -3.14
C LEU A 56 -5.79 21.35 -4.10
N VAL A 57 -6.36 20.21 -4.50
CA VAL A 57 -7.56 20.19 -5.35
C VAL A 57 -8.72 20.84 -4.61
N TYR A 58 -8.93 20.55 -3.33
CA TYR A 58 -9.95 21.20 -2.52
C TYR A 58 -9.78 22.73 -2.46
N LEU A 59 -8.55 23.20 -2.21
CA LEU A 59 -8.25 24.61 -2.11
C LEU A 59 -8.22 25.34 -3.46
N SER A 60 -8.12 24.62 -4.57
CA SER A 60 -8.19 25.20 -5.91
C SER A 60 -9.61 25.44 -6.41
N ASP A 61 -10.62 24.84 -5.76
CA ASP A 61 -12.02 25.06 -6.11
C ASP A 61 -12.44 26.49 -5.75
N ASP A 62 -13.01 27.21 -6.73
CA ASP A 62 -13.45 28.59 -6.56
C ASP A 62 -14.53 28.75 -5.48
N ARG A 63 -15.28 27.70 -5.21
CA ARG A 63 -16.27 27.64 -4.11
C ARG A 63 -15.62 27.65 -2.72
N VAL A 64 -14.31 27.39 -2.63
CA VAL A 64 -13.54 27.30 -1.37
C VAL A 64 -12.56 28.48 -1.25
N ALA A 65 -11.49 28.47 -2.02
CA ALA A 65 -10.44 29.46 -1.91
C ALA A 65 -9.90 29.96 -3.25
N GLY A 66 -10.10 29.20 -4.35
CA GLY A 66 -9.56 29.55 -5.67
C GLY A 66 -8.03 29.76 -5.65
N LEU A 67 -7.30 29.02 -4.81
CA LEU A 67 -5.87 29.28 -4.54
C LEU A 67 -5.02 29.20 -5.79
N MET A 68 -5.41 28.35 -6.74
CA MET A 68 -4.72 28.16 -8.02
C MET A 68 -5.68 27.59 -9.06
N PRO A 69 -5.38 27.73 -10.36
CA PRO A 69 -6.17 27.08 -11.41
C PRO A 69 -6.29 25.56 -11.18
N GLY A 70 -7.49 25.00 -11.28
CA GLY A 70 -7.77 23.58 -11.00
C GLY A 70 -6.93 22.61 -11.81
N TRP A 71 -6.53 22.98 -13.04
CA TRP A 71 -5.64 22.14 -13.86
C TRP A 71 -4.24 21.99 -13.24
N ILE A 72 -3.71 23.04 -12.57
CA ILE A 72 -2.41 22.96 -11.87
C ILE A 72 -2.52 21.98 -10.69
N ALA A 73 -3.58 22.11 -9.88
CA ALA A 73 -3.82 21.17 -8.78
C ALA A 73 -3.92 19.73 -9.29
N SER A 74 -4.63 19.50 -10.39
CA SER A 74 -4.77 18.18 -11.03
C SER A 74 -3.43 17.62 -11.51
N VAL A 75 -2.57 18.44 -12.10
CA VAL A 75 -1.21 18.04 -12.50
C VAL A 75 -0.37 17.67 -11.27
N VAL A 76 -0.43 18.46 -10.21
CA VAL A 76 0.31 18.16 -8.96
C VAL A 76 -0.15 16.83 -8.37
N VAL A 77 -1.46 16.58 -8.28
CA VAL A 77 -2.01 15.29 -7.85
C VAL A 77 -1.47 14.16 -8.73
N GLY A 78 -1.55 14.31 -10.06
CA GLY A 78 -1.05 13.33 -11.00
C GLY A 78 0.42 12.98 -10.77
N VAL A 79 1.28 13.99 -10.61
CA VAL A 79 2.72 13.81 -10.34
C VAL A 79 2.95 13.09 -9.00
N LEU A 80 2.24 13.49 -7.94
CA LEU A 80 2.36 12.85 -6.62
C LEU A 80 1.94 11.39 -6.66
N PHE A 81 0.82 11.09 -7.33
CA PHE A 81 0.31 9.71 -7.43
C PHE A 81 1.20 8.84 -8.32
N VAL A 82 1.65 9.34 -9.47
CA VAL A 82 2.62 8.62 -10.33
C VAL A 82 3.91 8.36 -9.54
N GLY A 83 4.43 9.35 -8.83
CA GLY A 83 5.59 9.19 -7.96
C GLY A 83 5.38 8.12 -6.88
N ALA A 84 4.22 8.11 -6.22
CA ALA A 84 3.86 7.10 -5.22
C ALA A 84 3.76 5.69 -5.84
N VAL A 85 3.16 5.56 -7.03
CA VAL A 85 3.07 4.28 -7.76
C VAL A 85 4.46 3.78 -8.16
N VAL A 86 5.28 4.63 -8.76
CA VAL A 86 6.66 4.30 -9.16
C VAL A 86 7.49 3.88 -7.93
N HIS A 87 7.39 4.65 -6.84
CA HIS A 87 8.05 4.30 -5.57
C HIS A 87 7.60 2.93 -5.05
N THR A 88 6.28 2.67 -5.06
CA THR A 88 5.70 1.40 -4.64
C THR A 88 6.18 0.24 -5.52
N ALA A 89 6.13 0.39 -6.84
CA ALA A 89 6.59 -0.62 -7.77
C ALA A 89 8.07 -0.94 -7.58
N TRP A 90 8.91 0.09 -7.49
CA TRP A 90 10.35 -0.08 -7.28
C TRP A 90 10.67 -0.76 -5.95
N HIS A 91 9.97 -0.36 -4.89
CA HIS A 91 10.18 -0.92 -3.56
C HIS A 91 9.68 -2.36 -3.43
N SER A 92 8.59 -2.72 -4.13
CA SER A 92 8.01 -4.06 -4.12
C SER A 92 8.79 -5.07 -4.98
N THR A 93 9.54 -4.63 -5.98
CA THR A 93 10.30 -5.52 -6.87
C THR A 93 11.66 -5.95 -6.29
N ARG A 94 12.21 -5.21 -5.32
CA ARG A 94 13.52 -5.47 -4.73
C ARG A 94 13.57 -6.71 -3.83
N PRO A 95 12.62 -6.94 -2.89
CA PRO A 95 12.68 -8.08 -1.98
C PRO A 95 12.38 -9.43 -2.64
N GLY A 96 11.73 -9.44 -3.80
CA GLY A 96 11.28 -10.68 -4.48
C GLY A 96 12.36 -11.42 -5.28
N ARG A 97 13.57 -10.87 -5.40
CA ARG A 97 14.67 -11.50 -6.14
C ARG A 97 15.27 -12.64 -5.31
N GLY A 98 14.76 -13.84 -5.46
CA GLY A 98 15.27 -15.03 -4.77
C GLY A 98 14.21 -15.93 -4.18
N ILE A 99 12.98 -15.47 -3.99
CA ILE A 99 11.89 -16.29 -3.50
C ILE A 99 11.33 -17.15 -4.64
N ARG A 100 11.39 -18.47 -4.45
CA ARG A 100 10.72 -19.45 -5.31
C ARG A 100 9.61 -20.13 -4.51
N GLY A 101 8.46 -20.42 -5.14
CA GLY A 101 7.38 -21.17 -4.50
C GLY A 101 5.98 -20.57 -4.66
N PRO A 102 4.95 -21.15 -4.01
CA PRO A 102 3.55 -20.76 -4.11
C PRO A 102 3.28 -19.30 -3.79
N SER A 103 3.96 -18.74 -2.77
CA SER A 103 3.82 -17.34 -2.35
C SER A 103 4.18 -16.34 -3.45
N ARG A 104 5.18 -16.66 -4.30
CA ARG A 104 5.54 -15.81 -5.45
C ARG A 104 4.46 -15.82 -6.52
N ARG A 105 3.81 -16.96 -6.74
CA ARG A 105 2.70 -17.09 -7.70
C ARG A 105 1.51 -16.25 -7.24
N ILE A 106 1.12 -16.36 -5.98
CA ILE A 106 0.02 -15.58 -5.38
C ILE A 106 0.30 -14.09 -5.49
N GLY A 107 1.49 -13.62 -5.08
CA GLY A 107 1.87 -12.21 -5.18
C GLY A 107 1.85 -11.67 -6.60
N ARG A 108 2.27 -12.46 -7.59
CA ARG A 108 2.19 -12.08 -9.00
C ARG A 108 0.75 -12.00 -9.50
N MET A 109 -0.09 -12.98 -9.16
CA MET A 109 -1.52 -12.96 -9.51
C MET A 109 -2.22 -11.76 -8.89
N TYR A 110 -1.91 -11.46 -7.63
CA TYR A 110 -2.45 -10.29 -6.94
C TYR A 110 -1.99 -8.96 -7.58
N GLY A 111 -0.72 -8.87 -7.98
CA GLY A 111 -0.22 -7.71 -8.72
C GLY A 111 -0.93 -7.52 -10.07
N TRP A 112 -1.19 -8.60 -10.80
CA TRP A 112 -1.99 -8.57 -12.03
C TRP A 112 -3.45 -8.20 -11.77
N ALA A 113 -4.04 -8.66 -10.65
CA ALA A 113 -5.39 -8.28 -10.28
C ALA A 113 -5.53 -6.75 -10.14
N TRP A 114 -4.54 -6.07 -9.51
CA TRP A 114 -4.50 -4.61 -9.46
C TRP A 114 -4.50 -3.99 -10.86
N ALA A 115 -3.56 -4.40 -11.71
CA ALA A 115 -3.40 -3.83 -13.05
C ALA A 115 -4.67 -4.00 -13.91
N ILE A 116 -5.23 -5.23 -13.92
CA ILE A 116 -6.41 -5.55 -14.73
C ILE A 116 -7.64 -4.80 -14.20
N SER A 117 -7.84 -4.77 -12.88
CA SER A 117 -9.00 -4.11 -12.28
C SER A 117 -8.97 -2.60 -12.49
N PHE A 118 -7.81 -1.96 -12.32
CA PHE A 118 -7.68 -0.52 -12.59
C PHE A 118 -7.83 -0.19 -14.08
N LEU A 119 -7.32 -1.03 -14.98
CA LEU A 119 -7.54 -0.85 -16.41
C LEU A 119 -9.03 -0.96 -16.76
N ALA A 120 -9.73 -1.97 -16.23
CA ALA A 120 -11.15 -2.14 -16.45
C ALA A 120 -11.97 -0.95 -15.91
N MET A 121 -11.66 -0.51 -14.66
CA MET A 121 -12.27 0.68 -14.07
C MET A 121 -12.04 1.91 -14.96
N TYR A 122 -10.79 2.14 -15.40
CA TYR A 122 -10.44 3.26 -16.26
C TYR A 122 -11.29 3.27 -17.56
N LEU A 123 -11.45 2.13 -18.21
CA LEU A 123 -12.24 2.03 -19.44
C LEU A 123 -13.73 2.32 -19.21
N VAL A 124 -14.28 1.86 -18.08
CA VAL A 124 -15.67 2.13 -17.69
C VAL A 124 -15.85 3.60 -17.38
N ASP A 125 -15.01 4.16 -16.52
CA ASP A 125 -15.10 5.57 -16.10
C ASP A 125 -14.86 6.51 -17.28
N LEU A 126 -13.94 6.18 -18.20
CA LEU A 126 -13.73 6.94 -19.44
C LEU A 126 -14.99 6.96 -20.30
N ARG A 127 -15.64 5.81 -20.49
CA ARG A 127 -16.89 5.75 -21.29
C ARG A 127 -18.01 6.54 -20.64
N LEU A 128 -18.16 6.43 -19.31
CA LEU A 128 -19.18 7.19 -18.57
C LEU A 128 -18.88 8.70 -18.61
N THR A 129 -17.63 9.10 -18.50
CA THR A 129 -17.22 10.52 -18.66
C THR A 129 -17.66 11.08 -20.00
N LEU A 130 -17.44 10.32 -21.11
CA LEU A 130 -17.85 10.73 -22.44
C LEU A 130 -19.39 10.82 -22.60
N LEU A 131 -20.14 10.07 -21.80
CA LEU A 131 -21.61 10.12 -21.81
C LEU A 131 -22.17 11.23 -20.91
N LEU A 132 -21.47 11.57 -19.83
CA LEU A 132 -21.88 12.60 -18.87
C LEU A 132 -21.62 14.03 -19.37
N GLY A 133 -20.76 14.20 -20.40
CA GLY A 133 -20.47 15.51 -21.00
C GLY A 133 -19.90 16.51 -19.98
N ASP A 134 -20.61 17.61 -19.75
CA ASP A 134 -20.14 18.71 -18.91
C ASP A 134 -20.45 18.55 -17.41
N ALA A 135 -20.94 17.40 -16.98
CA ALA A 135 -21.28 17.13 -15.57
C ALA A 135 -20.02 16.90 -14.72
N THR A 136 -19.15 17.91 -14.65
CA THR A 136 -17.80 17.82 -14.04
C THR A 136 -17.79 17.33 -12.59
N ASP A 137 -18.78 17.77 -11.77
CA ASP A 137 -18.89 17.32 -10.38
C ASP A 137 -19.23 15.82 -10.31
N VAL A 138 -20.14 15.33 -11.14
CA VAL A 138 -20.51 13.91 -11.20
C VAL A 138 -19.33 13.07 -11.69
N ILE A 139 -18.61 13.56 -12.69
CA ILE A 139 -17.40 12.90 -13.22
C ILE A 139 -16.33 12.80 -12.10
N SER A 140 -16.12 13.87 -11.36
CA SER A 140 -15.16 13.86 -10.24
C SER A 140 -15.54 12.83 -9.16
N LEU A 141 -16.82 12.73 -8.82
CA LEU A 141 -17.33 11.75 -7.85
C LEU A 141 -17.23 10.33 -8.39
N LEU A 142 -17.50 10.12 -9.68
CA LEU A 142 -17.35 8.82 -10.34
C LEU A 142 -15.89 8.33 -10.20
N TRP A 143 -14.92 9.08 -10.72
CA TRP A 143 -13.51 8.68 -10.71
C TRP A 143 -12.96 8.48 -9.30
N THR A 144 -13.31 9.35 -8.37
CA THR A 144 -12.84 9.22 -6.98
C THR A 144 -13.50 8.05 -6.26
N GLY A 145 -14.83 7.90 -6.39
CA GLY A 145 -15.58 6.85 -5.73
C GLY A 145 -15.21 5.44 -6.21
N THR A 146 -15.14 5.24 -7.53
CA THR A 146 -14.76 3.94 -8.12
C THR A 146 -13.33 3.57 -7.77
N SER A 147 -12.38 4.52 -7.83
CA SER A 147 -10.99 4.28 -7.47
C SER A 147 -10.83 3.87 -6.01
N LEU A 148 -11.54 4.53 -5.07
CA LEU A 148 -11.47 4.17 -3.67
C LEU A 148 -12.14 2.84 -3.38
N LEU A 149 -13.29 2.60 -3.95
CA LEU A 149 -13.98 1.32 -3.80
C LEU A 149 -13.09 0.18 -4.27
N LEU A 150 -12.51 0.29 -5.46
CA LEU A 150 -11.62 -0.72 -6.03
C LEU A 150 -10.37 -0.91 -5.17
N THR A 151 -9.71 0.20 -4.77
CA THR A 151 -8.54 0.15 -3.89
C THR A 151 -8.87 -0.53 -2.57
N GLY A 152 -9.97 -0.17 -1.93
CA GLY A 152 -10.39 -0.75 -0.66
C GLY A 152 -10.66 -2.24 -0.77
N VAL A 153 -11.38 -2.69 -1.81
CA VAL A 153 -11.65 -4.11 -2.06
C VAL A 153 -10.36 -4.89 -2.30
N LEU A 154 -9.40 -4.33 -3.05
CA LEU A 154 -8.11 -4.98 -3.27
C LEU A 154 -7.29 -5.08 -1.96
N TYR A 155 -7.32 -4.07 -1.10
CA TYR A 155 -6.70 -4.16 0.23
C TYR A 155 -7.37 -5.19 1.13
N LEU A 156 -8.71 -5.28 1.12
CA LEU A 156 -9.48 -6.34 1.81
C LEU A 156 -9.04 -7.72 1.32
N ALA A 157 -8.99 -7.91 0.00
CA ALA A 157 -8.56 -9.17 -0.62
C ALA A 157 -7.10 -9.51 -0.24
N GLY A 158 -6.19 -8.53 -0.26
CA GLY A 158 -4.82 -8.71 0.19
C GLY A 158 -4.73 -9.12 1.66
N GLY A 159 -5.49 -8.46 2.55
CA GLY A 159 -5.56 -8.82 3.96
C GLY A 159 -6.02 -10.26 4.18
N MET A 160 -7.03 -10.71 3.43
CA MET A 160 -7.50 -12.11 3.46
C MET A 160 -6.46 -13.09 2.92
N LEU A 161 -5.80 -12.77 1.79
CA LEU A 161 -4.79 -13.63 1.17
C LEU A 161 -3.59 -13.90 2.08
N TRP A 162 -3.11 -12.87 2.79
CA TRP A 162 -1.94 -12.98 3.66
C TRP A 162 -2.28 -13.10 5.14
N GLN A 163 -3.59 -13.23 5.48
CA GLN A 163 -4.07 -13.32 6.86
C GLN A 163 -3.51 -12.18 7.74
N ASP A 164 -3.42 -10.97 7.16
CA ASP A 164 -2.96 -9.77 7.85
C ASP A 164 -4.15 -8.84 8.12
N PRO A 165 -4.54 -8.63 9.39
CA PRO A 165 -5.67 -7.79 9.73
C PRO A 165 -5.44 -6.30 9.41
N LEU A 166 -4.19 -5.84 9.30
CA LEU A 166 -3.89 -4.43 9.04
C LEU A 166 -4.32 -3.98 7.63
N PRO A 167 -3.88 -4.63 6.52
CA PRO A 167 -4.39 -4.28 5.20
C PRO A 167 -5.90 -4.50 5.09
N TYR A 168 -6.45 -5.51 5.79
CA TYR A 168 -7.88 -5.76 5.79
C TYR A 168 -8.68 -4.60 6.40
N THR A 169 -8.35 -4.17 7.62
CA THR A 169 -9.02 -3.03 8.28
C THR A 169 -8.79 -1.72 7.53
N PHE A 170 -7.59 -1.55 6.95
CA PHE A 170 -7.29 -0.40 6.13
C PHE A 170 -8.11 -0.36 4.83
N GLY A 171 -8.31 -1.52 4.19
CA GLY A 171 -9.18 -1.65 3.02
C GLY A 171 -10.63 -1.27 3.34
N ALA A 172 -11.16 -1.74 4.48
CA ALA A 172 -12.49 -1.35 4.95
C ALA A 172 -12.59 0.17 5.17
N TRP A 173 -11.56 0.78 5.78
CA TRP A 173 -11.49 2.22 5.97
C TRP A 173 -11.51 2.98 4.63
N ILE A 174 -10.73 2.55 3.64
CA ILE A 174 -10.72 3.16 2.30
C ILE A 174 -12.09 3.07 1.64
N CYS A 175 -12.78 1.92 1.71
CA CYS A 175 -14.12 1.76 1.17
C CYS A 175 -15.11 2.75 1.82
N LEU A 176 -15.06 2.88 3.15
CA LEU A 176 -15.91 3.82 3.89
C LEU A 176 -15.61 5.27 3.52
N CYS A 177 -14.35 5.65 3.41
CA CYS A 177 -13.94 6.97 2.94
C CYS A 177 -14.45 7.25 1.53
N GLY A 178 -14.38 6.25 0.62
CA GLY A 178 -14.89 6.36 -0.73
C GLY A 178 -16.39 6.65 -0.74
N GLY A 179 -17.20 5.86 -0.04
CA GLY A 179 -18.63 6.07 0.09
C GLY A 179 -18.97 7.43 0.70
N ALA A 180 -18.32 7.79 1.82
CA ALA A 180 -18.52 9.06 2.48
C ALA A 180 -18.18 10.26 1.58
N SER A 181 -17.08 10.16 0.81
CA SER A 181 -16.66 11.23 -0.11
C SER A 181 -17.71 11.49 -1.18
N VAL A 182 -18.29 10.45 -1.76
CA VAL A 182 -19.36 10.58 -2.77
C VAL A 182 -20.62 11.20 -2.16
N LEU A 183 -20.99 10.82 -0.94
CA LEU A 183 -22.16 11.36 -0.26
C LEU A 183 -22.01 12.86 0.09
N VAL A 184 -20.81 13.30 0.45
CA VAL A 184 -20.54 14.72 0.76
C VAL A 184 -20.60 15.60 -0.49
N GLY A 185 -20.24 15.05 -1.65
CA GLY A 185 -20.27 15.79 -2.92
C GLY A 185 -19.07 16.74 -3.09
N VAL A 186 -18.97 17.35 -4.28
CA VAL A 186 -17.91 18.31 -4.65
C VAL A 186 -18.23 19.70 -4.09
N PRO A 187 -17.28 20.43 -3.49
CA PRO A 187 -15.85 20.11 -3.34
C PRO A 187 -15.50 19.32 -2.08
N GLY A 188 -16.45 19.06 -1.21
CA GLY A 188 -16.23 18.42 0.10
C GLY A 188 -15.62 17.01 -0.01
N ASN A 189 -15.88 16.29 -1.10
CA ASN A 189 -15.28 14.98 -1.37
C ASN A 189 -13.74 15.04 -1.35
N PHE A 190 -13.12 16.09 -1.91
CA PHE A 190 -11.67 16.25 -1.92
C PHE A 190 -11.11 16.47 -0.50
N LEU A 191 -11.85 17.15 0.35
CA LEU A 191 -11.48 17.30 1.76
C LEU A 191 -11.54 15.96 2.51
N VAL A 192 -12.58 15.14 2.27
CA VAL A 192 -12.69 13.79 2.82
C VAL A 192 -11.51 12.91 2.35
N LEU A 193 -11.19 12.97 1.06
CA LEU A 193 -10.06 12.25 0.49
C LEU A 193 -8.72 12.67 1.12
N SER A 194 -8.51 13.98 1.28
CA SER A 194 -7.31 14.51 1.91
C SER A 194 -7.23 14.06 3.38
N LEU A 195 -8.20 14.46 4.22
CA LEU A 195 -8.08 14.27 5.66
C LEU A 195 -8.36 12.83 6.12
N ALA A 196 -9.47 12.23 5.68
CA ALA A 196 -9.81 10.88 6.10
C ALA A 196 -8.98 9.84 5.33
N GLY A 197 -8.85 9.98 4.02
CA GLY A 197 -8.04 9.08 3.20
C GLY A 197 -6.54 9.21 3.53
N GLY A 198 -5.98 10.41 3.36
CA GLY A 198 -4.57 10.68 3.65
C GLY A 198 -4.20 10.48 5.11
N GLY A 199 -5.08 10.89 6.04
CA GLY A 199 -4.93 10.63 7.48
C GLY A 199 -4.93 9.14 7.81
N GLY A 200 -5.78 8.34 7.17
CA GLY A 200 -5.78 6.89 7.30
C GLY A 200 -4.44 6.25 6.91
N PHE A 201 -3.85 6.69 5.79
CA PHE A 201 -2.52 6.26 5.39
C PHE A 201 -1.45 6.66 6.41
N ALA A 202 -1.52 7.88 6.97
CA ALA A 202 -0.59 8.35 7.99
C ALA A 202 -0.69 7.54 9.29
N VAL A 203 -1.90 7.26 9.76
CA VAL A 203 -2.16 6.43 10.94
C VAL A 203 -1.65 5.00 10.70
N ALA A 204 -1.95 4.40 9.55
CA ALA A 204 -1.45 3.08 9.21
C ALA A 204 0.10 3.04 9.19
N ALA A 205 0.76 4.05 8.60
CA ALA A 205 2.21 4.18 8.62
C ALA A 205 2.76 4.25 10.05
N LEU A 206 2.14 5.07 10.91
CA LEU A 206 2.53 5.22 12.31
C LEU A 206 2.38 3.90 13.09
N VAL A 207 1.28 3.17 12.91
CA VAL A 207 1.05 1.86 13.54
C VAL A 207 2.18 0.88 13.17
N TYR A 208 2.61 0.86 11.92
CA TYR A 208 3.75 0.01 11.51
C TYR A 208 5.06 0.43 12.16
N VAL A 209 5.33 1.74 12.30
CA VAL A 209 6.53 2.25 13.01
C VAL A 209 6.51 1.84 14.47
N LEU A 210 5.38 2.06 15.17
CA LEU A 210 5.25 1.74 16.59
C LEU A 210 5.39 0.24 16.87
N ARG A 211 4.77 -0.61 16.03
CA ARG A 211 4.93 -2.08 16.13
C ARG A 211 6.39 -2.51 15.92
N ALA A 212 7.11 -1.86 15.01
CA ALA A 212 8.51 -2.15 14.76
C ALA A 212 9.41 -1.73 15.95
N ARG A 213 9.09 -0.63 16.64
CA ARG A 213 9.81 -0.19 17.86
C ARG A 213 9.59 -1.16 19.03
N LYS A 214 8.35 -1.48 19.36
CA LYS A 214 8.02 -2.42 20.44
C LYS A 214 8.70 -3.79 20.28
N GLY A 215 8.81 -4.29 19.04
CA GLY A 215 9.51 -5.54 18.77
C GLY A 215 11.04 -5.45 18.88
N ARG A 216 11.62 -4.24 19.05
CA ARG A 216 13.05 -4.04 19.35
C ARG A 216 13.32 -3.92 20.86
N GLU A 217 12.39 -3.32 21.60
CA GLU A 217 12.51 -3.12 23.07
C GLU A 217 12.27 -4.42 23.85
N ALA A 218 11.52 -5.38 23.26
CA ALA A 218 11.24 -6.69 23.86
C ALA A 218 12.37 -7.74 23.67
N ARG A 219 13.57 -7.31 23.25
CA ARG A 219 14.76 -8.16 23.00
C ARG A 219 15.95 -7.70 23.82
#